data_0c429c16c1199c25851aaf4cb668f7f1
#
_entry.id   0c429c16c1199c25851aaf4cb668f7f1
#
_cell.length_a   1.000
_cell.length_b   1.000
_cell.length_c   1.000
_cell.angle_alpha   90.00
_cell.angle_beta   90.00
_cell.angle_gamma   90.00
#
_symmetry.space_group_name_H-M   'P 1'
#
loop_
_entity.id
_entity.type
_entity.pdbx_description
1 polymer ?
#
loop_
_entity_poly.entity_id
_entity_poly.type
_entity_poly.pdbx_seq_one_letter_code
_entity_poly.pdbx_strand_id
1 'polypeptide(L)'
;MCAGFALANIHDVGPSVTVTVDQLQRNGPDGQEIAEEFMDHAWAARDYSTVHMLSVAAAVARARDGKPGDKPLVIADFTDNPGGGYGDATAFLKGLVEAEVDCVAFHAICDPEAVKDGIRAGVGTTATLTLGGKTDPLRGGGPLTLTGEVVCLTNGKFIAYGPMGGGVERNHGPSMVFRVAGIDIVVITNNGQATDLGQFTSLGIDPTRYTTVAVKSMQHFRAAFEPLAREVILVDTGALCQVHYKPELFTKVRRPIWPLDPIEDPRAT
;
A
#
# COMPACT_ATOMS: atom_id res chain seq x y z
N MET A 1 1.24 -23.77 0.36
CA MET A 1 1.63 -23.10 -0.89
C MET A 1 2.31 -21.78 -0.56
N CYS A 2 3.44 -21.49 -1.18
CA CYS A 2 4.13 -20.20 -1.12
C CYS A 2 3.91 -19.47 -2.44
N ALA A 3 3.35 -18.26 -2.40
CA ALA A 3 3.02 -17.51 -3.62
C ALA A 3 4.28 -17.03 -4.41
N GLY A 4 5.44 -16.99 -3.74
CA GLY A 4 6.63 -16.36 -4.27
C GLY A 4 6.54 -14.83 -4.19
N PHE A 5 7.63 -14.15 -4.52
CA PHE A 5 7.67 -12.68 -4.57
C PHE A 5 7.80 -12.24 -6.03
N ALA A 6 6.67 -11.99 -6.67
CA ALA A 6 6.55 -11.79 -8.12
C ALA A 6 7.40 -10.63 -8.67
N LEU A 7 7.82 -9.67 -7.84
CA LEU A 7 8.70 -8.55 -8.24
C LEU A 7 10.19 -8.86 -8.05
N ALA A 8 10.55 -10.05 -7.54
CA ALA A 8 11.95 -10.44 -7.38
C ALA A 8 12.58 -10.76 -8.74
N ASN A 9 13.65 -10.05 -9.09
CA ASN A 9 14.43 -10.32 -10.28
C ASN A 9 15.57 -11.31 -9.96
N ILE A 10 15.20 -12.57 -9.65
CA ILE A 10 16.10 -13.68 -9.32
C ILE A 10 15.75 -14.92 -10.15
N HIS A 11 16.70 -15.84 -10.33
CA HIS A 11 16.51 -17.01 -11.19
C HIS A 11 15.31 -17.88 -10.79
N ASP A 12 15.19 -18.18 -9.49
CA ASP A 12 14.22 -19.15 -8.98
C ASP A 12 12.95 -18.50 -8.41
N VAL A 13 12.53 -17.36 -8.98
CA VAL A 13 11.27 -16.72 -8.64
C VAL A 13 10.07 -17.57 -9.10
N GLY A 14 9.00 -17.54 -8.33
CA GLY A 14 7.73 -18.18 -8.66
C GLY A 14 7.04 -18.84 -7.46
N PRO A 15 5.81 -19.31 -7.65
CA PRO A 15 5.09 -20.05 -6.61
C PRO A 15 5.70 -21.43 -6.39
N SER A 16 5.52 -21.96 -5.18
CA SER A 16 5.90 -23.31 -4.82
C SER A 16 4.90 -23.93 -3.85
N VAL A 17 4.82 -25.25 -3.85
CA VAL A 17 3.99 -26.01 -2.91
C VAL A 17 4.89 -26.95 -2.12
N THR A 18 4.73 -26.95 -0.80
CA THR A 18 5.33 -27.94 0.10
C THR A 18 4.20 -28.66 0.83
N VAL A 19 4.20 -29.97 0.76
CA VAL A 19 3.24 -30.83 1.47
C VAL A 19 3.98 -31.66 2.50
N THR A 20 3.49 -31.65 3.72
CA THR A 20 3.99 -32.51 4.80
C THR A 20 2.90 -33.52 5.16
N VAL A 21 3.21 -34.80 5.06
CA VAL A 21 2.29 -35.89 5.38
C VAL A 21 2.77 -36.66 6.60
N ASP A 22 1.85 -37.17 7.42
CA ASP A 22 2.17 -38.08 8.51
C ASP A 22 2.42 -39.50 7.94
N GLN A 23 3.69 -39.94 8.01
CA GLN A 23 4.09 -41.27 7.53
C GLN A 23 3.43 -42.43 8.31
N LEU A 24 2.84 -42.17 9.47
CA LEU A 24 2.11 -43.20 10.23
C LEU A 24 0.73 -43.48 9.62
N GLN A 25 0.21 -42.64 8.78
CA GLN A 25 -1.04 -42.84 8.05
C GLN A 25 -0.77 -43.50 6.69
N ARG A 26 -0.53 -44.82 6.70
CA ARG A 26 -0.18 -45.61 5.50
C ARG A 26 -1.24 -45.63 4.39
N ASN A 27 -2.46 -45.14 4.65
CA ASN A 27 -3.59 -45.10 3.70
C ASN A 27 -4.05 -43.65 3.42
N GLY A 28 -3.25 -42.65 3.79
CA GLY A 28 -3.53 -41.25 3.47
C GLY A 28 -3.18 -40.90 2.02
N PRO A 29 -3.65 -39.75 1.52
CA PRO A 29 -3.30 -39.29 0.17
C PRO A 29 -1.77 -39.09 0.04
N ASP A 30 -1.26 -39.35 -1.16
CA ASP A 30 0.15 -39.09 -1.46
C ASP A 30 0.42 -37.60 -1.44
N GLY A 31 1.47 -37.21 -0.73
CA GLY A 31 1.90 -35.78 -0.68
C GLY A 31 2.25 -35.20 -2.04
N GLN A 32 2.72 -36.03 -2.96
CA GLN A 32 2.98 -35.66 -4.33
C GLN A 32 1.69 -35.31 -5.09
N GLU A 33 0.67 -36.17 -5.01
CA GLU A 33 -0.64 -35.91 -5.65
C GLU A 33 -1.27 -34.63 -5.14
N ILE A 34 -1.21 -34.37 -3.82
CA ILE A 34 -1.72 -33.12 -3.24
C ILE A 34 -0.95 -31.92 -3.78
N ALA A 35 0.38 -31.99 -3.89
CA ALA A 35 1.20 -30.90 -4.41
C ALA A 35 0.87 -30.61 -5.86
N GLU A 36 0.68 -31.62 -6.67
CA GLU A 36 0.30 -31.51 -8.09
C GLU A 36 -1.08 -30.89 -8.25
N GLU A 37 -2.08 -31.29 -7.47
CA GLU A 37 -3.41 -30.69 -7.48
C GLU A 37 -3.36 -29.18 -7.19
N PHE A 38 -2.59 -28.76 -6.19
CA PHE A 38 -2.40 -27.33 -5.90
C PHE A 38 -1.75 -26.57 -7.05
N MET A 39 -0.76 -27.17 -7.70
CA MET A 39 -0.08 -26.55 -8.84
C MET A 39 -0.99 -26.49 -10.07
N ASP A 40 -1.85 -27.50 -10.28
CA ASP A 40 -2.83 -27.49 -11.35
C ASP A 40 -3.85 -26.36 -11.20
N HIS A 41 -4.37 -26.18 -10.00
CA HIS A 41 -5.27 -25.07 -9.69
C HIS A 41 -4.58 -23.71 -9.89
N ALA A 42 -3.33 -23.57 -9.46
CA ALA A 42 -2.56 -22.34 -9.65
C ALA A 42 -2.33 -22.06 -11.14
N TRP A 43 -1.99 -23.06 -11.92
CA TRP A 43 -1.80 -22.93 -13.36
C TRP A 43 -3.10 -22.57 -14.09
N ALA A 44 -4.21 -23.23 -13.77
CA ALA A 44 -5.52 -22.93 -14.34
C ALA A 44 -5.98 -21.50 -14.04
N ALA A 45 -5.61 -20.97 -12.87
CA ALA A 45 -5.98 -19.63 -12.43
C ALA A 45 -4.95 -18.54 -12.80
N ARG A 46 -3.90 -18.84 -13.56
CA ARG A 46 -2.78 -17.92 -13.83
C ARG A 46 -3.16 -16.59 -14.48
N ASP A 47 -4.24 -16.60 -15.27
CA ASP A 47 -4.76 -15.42 -15.97
C ASP A 47 -5.78 -14.64 -15.12
N TYR A 48 -6.16 -15.18 -13.96
CA TYR A 48 -7.16 -14.56 -13.11
C TYR A 48 -6.55 -13.39 -12.32
N SER A 49 -7.11 -12.21 -12.51
CA SER A 49 -6.74 -11.02 -11.75
C SER A 49 -7.94 -10.45 -11.01
N THR A 50 -7.77 -10.29 -9.70
CA THR A 50 -8.74 -9.58 -8.83
C THR A 50 -8.34 -8.13 -8.59
N VAL A 51 -7.21 -7.69 -9.13
CA VAL A 51 -6.67 -6.35 -8.88
C VAL A 51 -7.13 -5.42 -9.99
N HIS A 52 -8.13 -4.61 -9.69
CA HIS A 52 -8.60 -3.54 -10.55
C HIS A 52 -8.21 -2.21 -9.92
N MET A 53 -7.35 -1.45 -10.60
CA MET A 53 -6.87 -0.17 -10.12
C MET A 53 -7.40 0.96 -10.99
N LEU A 54 -7.76 2.06 -10.35
CA LEU A 54 -8.07 3.31 -11.03
C LEU A 54 -6.79 4.11 -11.31
N SER A 55 -6.83 4.92 -12.34
CA SER A 55 -5.83 5.98 -12.50
C SER A 55 -5.96 7.03 -11.39
N VAL A 56 -4.91 7.80 -11.14
CA VAL A 56 -4.94 8.92 -10.18
C VAL A 56 -6.11 9.87 -10.48
N ALA A 57 -6.33 10.25 -11.74
CA ALA A 57 -7.41 11.14 -12.13
C ALA A 57 -8.80 10.57 -11.80
N ALA A 58 -9.03 9.27 -12.06
CA ALA A 58 -10.29 8.61 -11.75
C ALA A 58 -10.51 8.47 -10.22
N ALA A 59 -9.45 8.16 -9.46
CA ALA A 59 -9.52 8.07 -8.01
C ALA A 59 -9.82 9.45 -7.37
N VAL A 60 -9.20 10.52 -7.87
CA VAL A 60 -9.47 11.90 -7.44
C VAL A 60 -10.92 12.30 -7.75
N ALA A 61 -11.43 11.96 -8.93
CA ALA A 61 -12.82 12.23 -9.27
C ALA A 61 -13.78 11.53 -8.28
N ARG A 62 -13.50 10.27 -7.90
CA ARG A 62 -14.30 9.55 -6.90
C ARG A 62 -14.19 10.16 -5.48
N ALA A 63 -13.03 10.72 -5.11
CA ALA A 63 -12.85 11.40 -3.84
C ALA A 63 -13.70 12.69 -3.75
N ARG A 64 -13.87 13.42 -4.86
CA ARG A 64 -14.70 14.63 -4.92
C ARG A 64 -16.19 14.39 -4.75
N ASP A 65 -16.66 13.16 -4.99
CA ASP A 65 -18.09 12.79 -4.87
C ASP A 65 -18.53 12.60 -3.40
N GLY A 66 -17.61 12.60 -2.44
CA GLY A 66 -17.87 12.44 -1.02
C GLY A 66 -18.68 13.60 -0.43
N LYS A 67 -19.66 13.28 0.42
CA LYS A 67 -20.50 14.27 1.09
C LYS A 67 -20.29 14.20 2.60
N PRO A 68 -20.33 15.34 3.32
CA PRO A 68 -20.27 15.34 4.77
C PRO A 68 -21.32 14.41 5.38
N GLY A 69 -20.89 13.53 6.29
CA GLY A 69 -21.76 12.55 6.93
C GLY A 69 -21.83 11.19 6.26
N ASP A 70 -21.28 11.04 5.05
CA ASP A 70 -21.09 9.73 4.42
C ASP A 70 -20.00 8.93 5.15
N LYS A 71 -20.11 7.59 5.11
CA LYS A 71 -18.95 6.74 5.42
C LYS A 71 -17.81 7.06 4.47
N PRO A 72 -16.54 6.97 4.89
CA PRO A 72 -15.40 7.28 4.04
C PRO A 72 -15.32 6.40 2.78
N LEU A 73 -14.89 7.02 1.67
CA LEU A 73 -14.29 6.31 0.57
C LEU A 73 -12.84 5.96 0.97
N VAL A 74 -12.51 4.67 1.02
CA VAL A 74 -11.13 4.23 1.28
C VAL A 74 -10.41 4.03 -0.04
N ILE A 75 -9.32 4.78 -0.25
CA ILE A 75 -8.48 4.69 -1.46
C ILE A 75 -7.10 4.19 -1.07
N ALA A 76 -6.73 3.02 -1.57
CA ALA A 76 -5.43 2.45 -1.29
C ALA A 76 -4.48 2.62 -2.50
N ASP A 77 -3.37 3.32 -2.28
CA ASP A 77 -2.24 3.37 -3.21
C ASP A 77 -1.55 2.00 -3.19
N PHE A 78 -1.92 1.21 -4.19
CA PHE A 78 -1.43 -0.16 -4.34
C PHE A 78 0.04 -0.18 -4.75
N THR A 79 0.42 0.71 -5.65
CA THR A 79 1.74 0.69 -6.27
C THR A 79 2.84 1.28 -5.40
N ASP A 80 2.49 2.04 -4.35
CA ASP A 80 3.45 2.49 -3.33
C ASP A 80 3.24 1.80 -1.97
N ASN A 81 2.89 0.52 -1.99
CA ASN A 81 2.80 -0.29 -0.79
C ASN A 81 4.16 -0.42 -0.08
N PRO A 82 4.30 0.01 1.18
CA PRO A 82 5.57 -0.03 1.92
C PRO A 82 6.20 -1.42 2.12
N GLY A 83 5.46 -2.51 1.84
CA GLY A 83 6.01 -3.87 1.83
C GLY A 83 6.96 -4.15 0.65
N GLY A 84 7.00 -3.27 -0.35
CA GLY A 84 7.85 -3.38 -1.55
C GLY A 84 8.13 -2.04 -2.20
N GLY A 85 7.34 -1.01 -1.90
CA GLY A 85 7.51 0.37 -2.35
C GLY A 85 8.23 1.25 -1.34
N TYR A 86 8.52 2.46 -1.75
CA TYR A 86 9.26 3.44 -0.93
C TYR A 86 8.38 4.11 0.14
N GLY A 87 7.06 4.14 -0.07
CA GLY A 87 6.12 4.81 0.84
C GLY A 87 6.14 6.34 0.73
N ASP A 88 6.82 6.89 -0.27
CA ASP A 88 6.99 8.33 -0.45
C ASP A 88 6.38 8.89 -1.75
N ALA A 89 5.65 8.08 -2.53
CA ALA A 89 4.99 8.53 -3.76
C ALA A 89 3.97 9.65 -3.48
N THR A 90 3.99 10.67 -4.33
CA THR A 90 3.22 11.91 -4.16
C THR A 90 2.13 12.11 -5.20
N ALA A 91 2.09 11.33 -6.28
CA ALA A 91 1.20 11.56 -7.42
C ALA A 91 -0.29 11.63 -7.01
N PHE A 92 -0.75 10.77 -6.11
CA PHE A 92 -2.12 10.79 -5.65
C PHE A 92 -2.40 12.02 -4.75
N LEU A 93 -1.51 12.31 -3.80
CA LEU A 93 -1.61 13.50 -2.96
C LEU A 93 -1.64 14.78 -3.80
N LYS A 94 -0.76 14.87 -4.80
CA LYS A 94 -0.74 15.98 -5.76
C LYS A 94 -2.09 16.14 -6.44
N GLY A 95 -2.66 15.06 -6.95
CA GLY A 95 -3.97 15.08 -7.61
C GLY A 95 -5.09 15.55 -6.69
N LEU A 96 -5.10 15.13 -5.42
CA LEU A 96 -6.07 15.60 -4.44
C LEU A 96 -5.94 17.10 -4.15
N VAL A 97 -4.72 17.60 -3.99
CA VAL A 97 -4.44 19.01 -3.73
C VAL A 97 -4.83 19.89 -4.93
N GLU A 98 -4.41 19.50 -6.15
CA GLU A 98 -4.71 20.25 -7.39
C GLU A 98 -6.21 20.28 -7.72
N ALA A 99 -6.95 19.24 -7.31
CA ALA A 99 -8.40 19.16 -7.48
C ALA A 99 -9.19 19.79 -6.32
N GLU A 100 -8.50 20.38 -5.33
CA GLU A 100 -9.09 21.01 -4.15
C GLU A 100 -10.04 20.06 -3.40
N VAL A 101 -9.67 18.77 -3.30
CA VAL A 101 -10.46 17.79 -2.54
C VAL A 101 -10.26 18.07 -1.06
N ASP A 102 -11.35 18.22 -0.32
CA ASP A 102 -11.33 18.45 1.12
C ASP A 102 -11.77 17.23 1.93
N CYS A 103 -11.67 17.36 3.26
CA CYS A 103 -12.09 16.32 4.21
C CYS A 103 -11.40 14.95 3.93
N VAL A 104 -10.08 14.98 3.70
CA VAL A 104 -9.25 13.81 3.41
C VAL A 104 -8.29 13.54 4.55
N ALA A 105 -8.24 12.29 5.04
CA ALA A 105 -7.15 11.75 5.87
C ALA A 105 -6.20 10.93 5.01
N PHE A 106 -4.94 11.33 4.91
CA PHE A 106 -3.93 10.70 4.05
C PHE A 106 -2.81 10.06 4.89
N HIS A 107 -2.62 8.75 4.81
CA HIS A 107 -1.56 8.00 5.50
C HIS A 107 -0.80 7.08 4.53
N ALA A 108 0.49 7.19 4.43
CA ALA A 108 1.40 8.20 4.93
C ALA A 108 2.42 8.55 3.86
N ILE A 109 3.07 9.68 4.01
CA ILE A 109 4.30 9.96 3.28
C ILE A 109 5.47 9.62 4.20
N CYS A 110 6.33 8.68 3.81
CA CYS A 110 7.57 8.38 4.51
C CYS A 110 8.62 9.42 4.09
N ASP A 111 8.88 10.41 4.96
CA ASP A 111 9.83 11.50 4.70
C ASP A 111 10.47 12.01 5.99
N PRO A 112 11.61 11.44 6.41
CA PRO A 112 12.31 11.83 7.62
C PRO A 112 12.79 13.30 7.62
N GLU A 113 13.08 13.87 6.44
CA GLU A 113 13.54 15.27 6.33
C GLU A 113 12.38 16.22 6.55
N ALA A 114 11.24 15.98 5.90
CA ALA A 114 10.03 16.77 6.09
C ALA A 114 9.55 16.75 7.54
N VAL A 115 9.64 15.59 8.22
CA VAL A 115 9.35 15.49 9.66
C VAL A 115 10.27 16.36 10.49
N LYS A 116 11.59 16.36 10.21
CA LYS A 116 12.56 17.24 10.90
C LYS A 116 12.24 18.72 10.68
N ASP A 117 11.83 19.09 9.47
CA ASP A 117 11.44 20.46 9.15
C ASP A 117 10.16 20.86 9.88
N GLY A 118 9.16 19.97 9.94
CA GLY A 118 7.94 20.18 10.72
C GLY A 118 8.22 20.32 12.23
N ILE A 119 9.13 19.53 12.78
CA ILE A 119 9.56 19.64 14.19
C ILE A 119 10.22 21.02 14.44
N ARG A 120 11.05 21.48 13.50
CA ARG A 120 11.68 22.83 13.63
C ARG A 120 10.66 23.95 13.54
N ALA A 121 9.63 23.80 12.72
CA ALA A 121 8.55 24.78 12.61
C ALA A 121 7.71 24.84 13.89
N GLY A 122 7.38 23.69 14.47
CA GLY A 122 6.55 23.57 15.68
C GLY A 122 5.05 23.50 15.39
N VAL A 123 4.30 22.92 16.33
CA VAL A 123 2.84 22.77 16.26
C VAL A 123 2.15 24.14 16.19
N GLY A 124 1.11 24.25 15.37
CA GLY A 124 0.32 25.48 15.16
C GLY A 124 0.96 26.45 14.18
N THR A 125 2.12 26.12 13.61
CA THR A 125 2.83 27.01 12.67
C THR A 125 2.46 26.66 11.24
N THR A 126 2.21 27.70 10.43
CA THR A 126 2.15 27.56 8.97
C THR A 126 3.58 27.51 8.41
N ALA A 127 3.88 26.47 7.67
CA ALA A 127 5.20 26.25 7.06
C ALA A 127 5.06 25.84 5.59
N THR A 128 6.12 26.06 4.81
CA THR A 128 6.25 25.51 3.46
C THR A 128 7.23 24.36 3.52
N LEU A 129 6.74 23.14 3.24
CA LEU A 129 7.51 21.92 3.32
C LEU A 129 7.53 21.19 1.97
N THR A 130 8.62 20.49 1.70
CA THR A 130 8.74 19.60 0.53
C THR A 130 8.58 18.15 0.97
N LEU A 131 7.52 17.50 0.53
CA LEU A 131 7.08 16.16 0.95
C LEU A 131 7.33 15.11 -0.13
N GLY A 132 7.84 13.97 0.29
CA GLY A 132 7.93 12.73 -0.48
C GLY A 132 8.59 12.84 -1.85
N GLY A 133 8.46 11.78 -2.66
CA GLY A 133 8.97 11.71 -4.03
C GLY A 133 10.50 11.89 -4.16
N LYS A 134 11.24 11.71 -3.06
CA LYS A 134 12.68 11.95 -3.00
C LYS A 134 13.51 10.72 -3.31
N THR A 135 12.95 9.53 -3.05
CA THR A 135 13.69 8.27 -3.24
C THR A 135 13.85 7.94 -4.72
N ASP A 136 12.78 8.03 -5.49
CA ASP A 136 12.79 7.84 -6.95
C ASP A 136 11.79 8.81 -7.61
N PRO A 137 12.21 10.01 -7.95
CA PRO A 137 11.31 11.04 -8.50
C PRO A 137 10.65 10.68 -9.84
N LEU A 138 11.13 9.62 -10.50
CA LEU A 138 10.57 9.14 -11.77
C LEU A 138 9.39 8.18 -11.57
N ARG A 139 9.14 7.75 -10.33
CA ARG A 139 8.09 6.77 -9.98
C ARG A 139 7.16 7.31 -8.91
N GLY A 140 5.86 7.29 -9.20
CA GLY A 140 4.85 7.72 -8.23
C GLY A 140 4.82 9.22 -7.92
N GLY A 141 5.48 10.05 -8.73
CA GLY A 141 5.56 11.51 -8.59
C GLY A 141 6.82 11.99 -7.85
N GLY A 142 7.28 13.18 -8.22
CA GLY A 142 8.45 13.84 -7.60
C GLY A 142 8.10 14.58 -6.30
N PRO A 143 9.11 15.24 -5.69
CA PRO A 143 8.91 16.02 -4.47
C PRO A 143 7.82 17.08 -4.63
N LEU A 144 6.94 17.20 -3.64
CA LEU A 144 5.79 18.09 -3.66
C LEU A 144 5.94 19.17 -2.58
N THR A 145 6.13 20.41 -3.01
CA THR A 145 6.24 21.55 -2.09
C THR A 145 4.87 22.14 -1.81
N LEU A 146 4.48 22.14 -0.54
CA LEU A 146 3.16 22.56 -0.07
C LEU A 146 3.30 23.53 1.11
N THR A 147 2.37 24.48 1.20
CA THR A 147 2.21 25.35 2.36
C THR A 147 1.00 24.90 3.17
N GLY A 148 1.20 24.68 4.47
CA GLY A 148 0.18 24.17 5.37
C GLY A 148 0.54 24.36 6.84
N GLU A 149 -0.28 23.81 7.71
CA GLU A 149 -0.12 23.89 9.17
C GLU A 149 0.44 22.57 9.74
N VAL A 150 1.41 22.67 10.64
CA VAL A 150 1.86 21.55 11.48
C VAL A 150 0.84 21.38 12.61
N VAL A 151 -0.09 20.43 12.44
CA VAL A 151 -1.22 20.25 13.38
C VAL A 151 -0.82 19.42 14.60
N CYS A 152 0.03 18.40 14.40
CA CYS A 152 0.41 17.45 15.45
C CYS A 152 1.84 16.97 15.24
N LEU A 153 2.55 16.76 16.33
CA LEU A 153 3.87 16.11 16.37
C LEU A 153 3.84 14.97 17.40
N THR A 154 4.32 13.80 17.06
CA THR A 154 4.40 12.63 17.96
C THR A 154 5.72 11.90 17.81
N ASN A 155 5.99 10.97 18.74
CA ASN A 155 7.11 10.02 18.61
C ASN A 155 6.79 8.85 17.68
N GLY A 156 5.57 8.76 17.12
CA GLY A 156 5.11 7.74 16.19
C GLY A 156 4.91 6.35 16.78
N LYS A 157 4.90 6.20 18.11
CA LYS A 157 4.62 4.95 18.78
C LYS A 157 3.14 4.82 19.13
N PHE A 158 2.57 3.65 18.86
CA PHE A 158 1.20 3.31 19.23
C PHE A 158 1.05 1.80 19.42
N ILE A 159 0.03 1.38 20.15
CA ILE A 159 -0.35 -0.02 20.25
C ILE A 159 -1.39 -0.29 19.17
N ALA A 160 -1.10 -1.22 18.27
CA ALA A 160 -2.08 -1.69 17.29
C ALA A 160 -3.25 -2.37 18.01
N TYR A 161 -4.47 -2.12 17.58
CA TYR A 161 -5.67 -2.73 18.17
C TYR A 161 -6.58 -3.40 17.15
N GLY A 162 -6.23 -3.32 15.87
CA GLY A 162 -6.96 -3.95 14.78
C GLY A 162 -6.65 -5.43 14.62
N PRO A 163 -7.24 -6.07 13.60
CA PRO A 163 -7.15 -7.51 13.39
C PRO A 163 -5.74 -7.98 13.00
N MET A 164 -4.86 -7.09 12.52
CA MET A 164 -3.47 -7.41 12.20
C MET A 164 -2.50 -6.94 13.28
N GLY A 165 -2.13 -7.84 14.19
CA GLY A 165 -1.12 -7.58 15.21
C GLY A 165 -1.65 -6.73 16.37
N GLY A 166 -2.92 -6.87 16.73
CA GLY A 166 -3.48 -6.24 17.92
C GLY A 166 -2.66 -6.56 19.17
N GLY A 167 -2.41 -5.55 20.02
CA GLY A 167 -1.57 -5.64 21.21
C GLY A 167 -0.07 -5.41 20.96
N VAL A 168 0.38 -5.32 19.71
CA VAL A 168 1.80 -5.10 19.37
C VAL A 168 2.10 -3.60 19.27
N GLU A 169 3.19 -3.15 19.92
CA GLU A 169 3.70 -1.79 19.71
C GLU A 169 4.22 -1.64 18.28
N ARG A 170 3.74 -0.59 17.61
CA ARG A 170 4.24 -0.13 16.32
C ARG A 170 5.02 1.16 16.50
N ASN A 171 5.99 1.41 15.62
CA ASN A 171 6.84 2.58 15.71
C ASN A 171 7.15 3.15 14.32
N HIS A 172 6.46 4.24 13.97
CA HIS A 172 6.69 5.01 12.76
C HIS A 172 7.81 6.07 12.92
N GLY A 173 8.48 6.08 14.08
CA GLY A 173 9.44 7.15 14.43
C GLY A 173 8.76 8.49 14.60
N PRO A 174 9.52 9.57 14.85
CA PRO A 174 8.95 10.91 14.86
C PRO A 174 8.03 11.13 13.67
N SER A 175 6.83 11.63 13.93
CA SER A 175 5.77 11.77 12.93
C SER A 175 5.03 13.07 13.10
N MET A 176 4.42 13.56 12.05
CA MET A 176 3.58 14.76 12.09
C MET A 176 2.27 14.58 11.32
N VAL A 177 1.29 15.38 11.66
CA VAL A 177 0.15 15.71 10.81
C VAL A 177 0.41 17.09 10.21
N PHE A 178 0.46 17.16 8.90
CA PHE A 178 0.61 18.38 8.14
C PHE A 178 -0.67 18.64 7.36
N ARG A 179 -1.38 19.72 7.71
CA ARG A 179 -2.67 20.07 7.10
C ARG A 179 -2.47 21.03 5.96
N VAL A 180 -2.91 20.61 4.77
CA VAL A 180 -2.92 21.44 3.57
C VAL A 180 -4.37 21.56 3.09
N ALA A 181 -4.95 22.75 3.14
CA ALA A 181 -6.37 22.97 2.87
C ALA A 181 -7.23 21.99 3.71
N GLY A 182 -8.03 21.15 3.11
CA GLY A 182 -8.87 20.14 3.78
C GLY A 182 -8.24 18.75 3.89
N ILE A 183 -6.93 18.60 3.68
CA ILE A 183 -6.22 17.31 3.70
C ILE A 183 -5.31 17.24 4.91
N ASP A 184 -5.55 16.30 5.81
CA ASP A 184 -4.65 15.93 6.90
C ASP A 184 -3.67 14.85 6.45
N ILE A 185 -2.42 15.26 6.21
CA ILE A 185 -1.34 14.41 5.70
C ILE A 185 -0.50 13.91 6.86
N VAL A 186 -0.52 12.60 7.09
CA VAL A 186 0.40 11.96 8.02
C VAL A 186 1.75 11.79 7.34
N VAL A 187 2.80 12.35 7.95
CA VAL A 187 4.19 12.19 7.50
C VAL A 187 4.98 11.46 8.58
N ILE A 188 5.69 10.42 8.19
CA ILE A 188 6.36 9.47 9.10
C ILE A 188 7.85 9.37 8.79
N THR A 189 8.64 8.95 9.79
CA THR A 189 10.09 8.74 9.65
C THR A 189 10.42 7.31 9.25
N ASN A 190 9.76 6.32 9.86
CA ASN A 190 9.98 4.91 9.56
C ASN A 190 8.88 4.39 8.67
N ASN A 191 9.25 3.88 7.50
CA ASN A 191 8.28 3.38 6.53
C ASN A 191 7.42 2.26 7.14
N GLY A 192 6.11 2.29 6.87
CA GLY A 192 5.17 1.33 7.43
C GLY A 192 3.86 1.30 6.67
N GLN A 193 3.41 0.08 6.39
CA GLN A 193 2.17 -0.18 5.69
C GLN A 193 0.95 0.19 6.55
N ALA A 194 -0.09 0.75 5.93
CA ALA A 194 -1.34 1.02 6.61
C ALA A 194 -2.10 -0.30 6.87
N THR A 195 -2.16 -0.71 8.13
CA THR A 195 -2.78 -1.98 8.56
C THR A 195 -3.70 -1.84 9.77
N ASP A 196 -3.67 -0.67 10.43
CA ASP A 196 -4.35 -0.45 11.72
C ASP A 196 -4.85 0.99 11.83
N LEU A 197 -6.05 1.19 12.39
CA LEU A 197 -6.60 2.53 12.60
C LEU A 197 -5.80 3.34 13.64
N GLY A 198 -5.03 2.67 14.51
CA GLY A 198 -4.10 3.30 15.45
C GLY A 198 -3.10 4.23 14.78
N GLN A 199 -2.79 3.97 13.52
CA GLN A 199 -1.91 4.81 12.70
C GLN A 199 -2.46 6.23 12.45
N PHE A 200 -3.77 6.39 12.51
CA PHE A 200 -4.45 7.68 12.47
C PHE A 200 -4.82 8.17 13.86
N THR A 201 -5.44 7.31 14.69
CA THR A 201 -6.01 7.74 15.96
C THR A 201 -4.96 8.15 16.99
N SER A 202 -3.74 7.59 16.92
CA SER A 202 -2.60 8.04 17.75
C SER A 202 -2.13 9.46 17.43
N LEU A 203 -2.53 10.00 16.28
CA LEU A 203 -2.25 11.35 15.81
C LEU A 203 -3.46 12.29 15.97
N GLY A 204 -4.53 11.83 16.63
CA GLY A 204 -5.76 12.59 16.81
C GLY A 204 -6.69 12.62 15.60
N ILE A 205 -6.42 11.80 14.58
CA ILE A 205 -7.28 11.68 13.39
C ILE A 205 -8.23 10.51 13.58
N ASP A 206 -9.54 10.80 13.55
CA ASP A 206 -10.59 9.78 13.48
C ASP A 206 -10.98 9.55 12.01
N PRO A 207 -10.57 8.42 11.38
CA PRO A 207 -10.84 8.20 9.96
C PRO A 207 -12.32 8.21 9.58
N THR A 208 -13.22 7.92 10.54
CA THR A 208 -14.67 7.88 10.29
C THR A 208 -15.29 9.26 10.05
N ARG A 209 -14.55 10.32 10.37
CA ARG A 209 -15.00 11.72 10.22
C ARG A 209 -14.62 12.34 8.89
N TYR A 210 -13.92 11.60 8.03
CA TYR A 210 -13.46 12.07 6.72
C TYR A 210 -14.32 11.47 5.60
N THR A 211 -14.48 12.22 4.53
CA THR A 211 -15.17 11.72 3.33
C THR A 211 -14.31 10.78 2.51
N THR A 212 -12.97 10.94 2.65
CA THR A 212 -11.97 10.10 1.99
C THR A 212 -10.84 9.75 2.97
N VAL A 213 -10.48 8.47 3.01
CA VAL A 213 -9.30 7.96 3.71
C VAL A 213 -8.36 7.35 2.69
N ALA A 214 -7.23 7.99 2.48
CA ALA A 214 -6.18 7.52 1.56
C ALA A 214 -5.11 6.76 2.36
N VAL A 215 -4.73 5.56 1.90
CA VAL A 215 -3.73 4.72 2.57
C VAL A 215 -2.73 4.15 1.56
N LYS A 216 -1.52 3.82 2.01
CA LYS A 216 -0.52 3.10 1.21
C LYS A 216 -0.48 1.64 1.66
N SER A 217 -1.11 0.78 0.86
CA SER A 217 -1.21 -0.67 1.14
C SER A 217 -1.79 -1.41 -0.06
N MET A 218 -1.37 -2.65 -0.27
CA MET A 218 -1.98 -3.52 -1.29
C MET A 218 -3.28 -4.16 -0.81
N GLN A 219 -3.24 -4.92 0.28
CA GLN A 219 -4.36 -5.73 0.76
C GLN A 219 -4.56 -5.68 2.28
N HIS A 220 -3.48 -5.54 3.05
CA HIS A 220 -3.51 -5.68 4.50
C HIS A 220 -4.37 -4.64 5.22
N PHE A 221 -4.62 -3.48 4.59
CA PHE A 221 -5.49 -2.44 5.13
C PHE A 221 -6.95 -2.88 5.25
N ARG A 222 -7.40 -3.83 4.41
CA ARG A 222 -8.82 -4.18 4.27
C ARG A 222 -9.45 -4.56 5.60
N ALA A 223 -8.79 -5.40 6.38
CA ALA A 223 -9.32 -5.90 7.65
C ALA A 223 -9.68 -4.77 8.65
N ALA A 224 -8.90 -3.67 8.65
CA ALA A 224 -9.12 -2.55 9.55
C ALA A 224 -10.01 -1.44 8.94
N PHE A 225 -9.88 -1.18 7.64
CA PHE A 225 -10.50 -0.02 6.99
C PHE A 225 -11.77 -0.33 6.20
N GLU A 226 -11.92 -1.54 5.66
CA GLU A 226 -13.10 -1.93 4.88
C GLU A 226 -14.42 -1.88 5.68
N PRO A 227 -14.47 -2.26 6.99
CA PRO A 227 -15.68 -2.17 7.78
C PRO A 227 -16.25 -0.75 7.97
N LEU A 228 -15.38 0.27 7.89
CA LEU A 228 -15.79 1.67 8.01
C LEU A 228 -16.08 2.33 6.66
N ALA A 229 -15.69 1.70 5.56
CA ALA A 229 -15.79 2.27 4.23
C ALA A 229 -17.20 2.17 3.63
N ARG A 230 -17.60 3.18 2.84
CA ARG A 230 -18.73 3.06 1.91
C ARG A 230 -18.32 2.33 0.64
N GLU A 231 -17.05 2.40 0.29
CA GLU A 231 -16.44 1.78 -0.88
C GLU A 231 -14.92 1.71 -0.67
N VAL A 232 -14.29 0.70 -1.25
CA VAL A 232 -12.84 0.55 -1.28
C VAL A 232 -12.39 0.51 -2.73
N ILE A 233 -11.46 1.39 -3.10
CA ILE A 233 -10.84 1.40 -4.43
C ILE A 233 -9.31 1.35 -4.30
N LEU A 234 -8.69 0.80 -5.34
CA LEU A 234 -7.23 0.78 -5.47
C LEU A 234 -6.82 1.81 -6.52
N VAL A 235 -5.72 2.52 -6.28
CA VAL A 235 -5.15 3.48 -7.23
C VAL A 235 -3.75 3.06 -7.66
N ASP A 236 -3.48 3.22 -8.96
CA ASP A 236 -2.15 3.11 -9.54
C ASP A 236 -1.52 4.49 -9.65
N THR A 237 -0.51 4.76 -8.84
CA THR A 237 0.26 6.01 -8.86
C THR A 237 1.49 5.93 -9.75
N GLY A 238 1.75 4.79 -10.39
CA GLY A 238 2.96 4.55 -11.18
C GLY A 238 4.21 4.35 -10.32
N ALA A 239 4.04 4.03 -9.03
CA ALA A 239 5.15 3.75 -8.12
C ALA A 239 5.77 2.37 -8.36
N LEU A 240 6.60 1.86 -7.44
CA LEU A 240 7.47 0.70 -7.67
C LEU A 240 6.71 -0.62 -7.81
N CYS A 241 5.64 -0.84 -7.01
CA CYS A 241 4.92 -2.12 -6.94
C CYS A 241 3.89 -2.25 -8.06
N GLN A 242 4.34 -2.31 -9.31
CA GLN A 242 3.48 -2.44 -10.48
C GLN A 242 2.94 -3.87 -10.63
N VAL A 243 1.71 -4.01 -11.14
CA VAL A 243 1.10 -5.29 -11.49
C VAL A 243 1.30 -5.66 -12.96
N HIS A 244 1.75 -4.73 -13.77
CA HIS A 244 2.10 -4.97 -15.17
C HIS A 244 3.59 -5.23 -15.28
N TYR A 245 3.94 -6.50 -15.45
CA TYR A 245 5.33 -6.94 -15.56
C TYR A 245 5.90 -6.54 -16.92
N LYS A 246 6.91 -5.66 -16.92
CA LYS A 246 7.65 -5.27 -18.11
C LYS A 246 8.84 -6.22 -18.29
N PRO A 247 8.87 -7.07 -19.34
CA PRO A 247 9.88 -8.11 -19.49
C PRO A 247 11.34 -7.60 -19.39
N GLU A 248 11.59 -6.37 -19.85
CA GLU A 248 12.89 -5.73 -19.82
C GLU A 248 13.45 -5.46 -18.42
N LEU A 249 12.60 -5.45 -17.38
CA LEU A 249 13.01 -5.25 -15.99
C LEU A 249 13.49 -6.55 -15.33
N PHE A 250 13.14 -7.71 -15.92
CA PHE A 250 13.39 -9.02 -15.34
C PHE A 250 14.51 -9.75 -16.08
N THR A 251 15.75 -9.34 -15.82
CA THR A 251 16.94 -9.82 -16.55
C THR A 251 17.59 -11.07 -15.95
N LYS A 252 17.20 -11.44 -14.71
CA LYS A 252 17.81 -12.55 -13.97
C LYS A 252 16.87 -13.75 -13.76
N VAL A 253 15.58 -13.58 -14.04
CA VAL A 253 14.60 -14.68 -13.93
C VAL A 253 14.89 -15.74 -14.99
N ARG A 254 14.60 -17.01 -14.67
CA ARG A 254 14.65 -18.09 -15.67
C ARG A 254 13.64 -17.80 -16.79
N ARG A 255 13.96 -18.19 -18.00
CA ARG A 255 13.07 -18.04 -19.16
C ARG A 255 12.91 -19.40 -19.86
N PRO A 256 11.73 -19.75 -20.41
CA PRO A 256 10.50 -18.95 -20.36
C PRO A 256 9.82 -18.98 -18.97
N ILE A 257 9.10 -17.92 -18.61
CA ILE A 257 8.32 -17.84 -17.38
C ILE A 257 7.04 -17.01 -17.60
N TRP A 258 5.91 -17.48 -17.12
CA TRP A 258 4.66 -16.72 -17.08
C TRP A 258 4.74 -15.59 -16.04
N PRO A 259 4.22 -14.36 -16.29
CA PRO A 259 3.56 -13.89 -17.52
C PRO A 259 4.50 -13.19 -18.51
N LEU A 260 5.80 -13.28 -18.34
CA LEU A 260 6.78 -12.61 -19.20
C LEU A 260 6.90 -13.25 -20.59
N ASP A 261 6.63 -14.55 -20.67
CA ASP A 261 6.66 -15.34 -21.88
C ASP A 261 5.35 -16.09 -22.09
N PRO A 262 4.91 -16.26 -23.33
CA PRO A 262 3.86 -17.22 -23.63
C PRO A 262 4.42 -18.64 -23.41
N ILE A 263 3.84 -19.38 -22.48
CA ILE A 263 4.20 -20.77 -22.22
C ILE A 263 2.94 -21.64 -22.23
N GLU A 264 3.04 -22.82 -22.84
CA GLU A 264 2.09 -23.91 -22.70
C GLU A 264 2.29 -24.60 -21.34
N ASP A 265 1.38 -25.50 -20.95
CA ASP A 265 1.53 -26.23 -19.70
C ASP A 265 2.88 -26.99 -19.72
N PRO A 266 3.80 -26.70 -18.78
CA PRO A 266 5.13 -27.31 -18.77
C PRO A 266 5.11 -28.83 -18.54
N ARG A 267 3.94 -29.40 -18.20
CA ARG A 267 3.74 -30.86 -18.02
C ARG A 267 3.13 -31.52 -19.26
N ALA A 268 2.71 -30.72 -20.25
CA ALA A 268 2.16 -31.25 -21.51
C ALA A 268 3.27 -31.85 -22.42
N THR A 269 4.51 -31.81 -21.99
CA THR A 269 5.67 -32.49 -22.61
C THR A 269 6.15 -33.60 -21.72
#